data_7e660a96a0b3e6d9193ad305f3369a96
#
_entry.id   7e660a96a0b3e6d9193ad305f3369a96
#
_cell.length_a   1.000
_cell.length_b   1.000
_cell.length_c   1.000
_cell.angle_alpha   90.00
_cell.angle_beta   90.00
_cell.angle_gamma   90.00
#
_symmetry.space_group_name_H-M   'P 1'
#
loop_
_entity.id
_entity.type
_entity.pdbx_description
1 polymer ?
#
loop_
_entity_poly.entity_id
_entity_poly.type
_entity_poly.pdbx_seq_one_letter_code
_entity_poly.pdbx_strand_id
1 'polypeptide(L)'
;MATPTFRGIDFNDRTAVLTAARSIEELGIATYNGVAQYLTAPDALLAVAKIVSVEGRHSSAIRDLQEPKTAAFSPTASDDVWRPAKSAATIQSYIVDKLAFANIPTTFVEGPNGQG
;
A
#
# COMPACT_ATOMS: atom_id res chain seq x y z
N MET A 1 19.06 -12.04 -0.51
CA MET A 1 17.60 -11.90 -0.23
C MET A 1 16.88 -12.81 -1.22
N ALA A 2 15.99 -13.69 -0.76
CA ALA A 2 15.21 -14.54 -1.67
C ALA A 2 14.17 -13.70 -2.41
N THR A 3 13.94 -13.99 -3.69
CA THR A 3 12.89 -13.34 -4.48
C THR A 3 11.54 -13.85 -3.97
N PRO A 4 10.58 -12.98 -3.62
CA PRO A 4 9.28 -13.43 -3.15
C PRO A 4 8.50 -14.13 -4.27
N THR A 5 7.75 -15.16 -3.91
CA THR A 5 6.83 -15.84 -4.81
C THR A 5 5.44 -15.23 -4.68
N PHE A 6 4.93 -14.63 -5.74
CA PHE A 6 3.60 -14.03 -5.77
C PHE A 6 2.51 -15.08 -5.96
N ARG A 7 1.34 -14.81 -5.36
CA ARG A 7 0.16 -15.68 -5.42
C ARG A 7 -0.92 -15.06 -6.32
N GLY A 8 -1.48 -15.87 -7.21
CA GLY A 8 -2.71 -15.53 -7.93
C GLY A 8 -2.59 -14.41 -8.97
N ILE A 9 -1.38 -14.13 -9.44
CA ILE A 9 -1.16 -13.12 -10.50
C ILE A 9 -0.82 -13.87 -11.80
N ASP A 10 -1.62 -13.66 -12.83
CA ASP A 10 -1.27 -14.10 -14.19
C ASP A 10 -0.40 -13.01 -14.84
N PHE A 11 0.89 -13.29 -14.93
CA PHE A 11 1.86 -12.36 -15.54
C PHE A 11 1.78 -12.27 -17.08
N ASN A 12 0.97 -13.11 -17.72
CA ASN A 12 0.69 -13.04 -19.15
C ASN A 12 -0.55 -12.17 -19.47
N ASP A 13 -1.33 -11.82 -18.46
CA ASP A 13 -2.48 -10.92 -18.59
C ASP A 13 -2.15 -9.51 -18.08
N ARG A 14 -2.12 -8.55 -19.01
CA ARG A 14 -1.85 -7.14 -18.71
C ARG A 14 -2.83 -6.59 -17.65
N THR A 15 -4.11 -6.93 -17.74
CA THR A 15 -5.12 -6.45 -16.79
C THR A 15 -4.88 -7.01 -15.40
N ALA A 16 -4.56 -8.29 -15.28
CA ALA A 16 -4.22 -8.92 -14.00
C ALA A 16 -2.97 -8.28 -13.37
N VAL A 17 -1.93 -8.03 -14.17
CA VAL A 17 -0.70 -7.37 -13.71
C VAL A 17 -0.97 -5.94 -13.23
N LEU A 18 -1.69 -5.11 -13.99
CA LEU A 18 -2.01 -3.74 -13.59
C LEU A 18 -2.89 -3.71 -12.34
N THR A 19 -3.85 -4.62 -12.21
CA THR A 19 -4.72 -4.73 -11.03
C THR A 19 -3.91 -5.08 -9.78
N ALA A 20 -3.02 -6.06 -9.89
CA ALA A 20 -2.14 -6.43 -8.79
C ALA A 20 -1.17 -5.31 -8.41
N ALA A 21 -0.53 -4.68 -9.40
CA ALA A 21 0.38 -3.56 -9.18
C ALA A 21 -0.32 -2.40 -8.46
N ARG A 22 -1.50 -1.98 -8.94
CA ARG A 22 -2.31 -0.96 -8.27
C ARG A 22 -2.60 -1.33 -6.82
N SER A 23 -3.07 -2.54 -6.56
CA SER A 23 -3.42 -2.98 -5.21
C SER A 23 -2.20 -2.99 -4.27
N ILE A 24 -1.02 -3.32 -4.78
CA ILE A 24 0.22 -3.32 -3.99
C ILE A 24 0.69 -1.88 -3.70
N GLU A 25 0.61 -0.97 -4.66
CA GLU A 25 0.91 0.46 -4.42
C GLU A 25 -0.05 1.07 -3.39
N GLU A 26 -1.36 0.80 -3.51
CA GLU A 26 -2.37 1.28 -2.55
C GLU A 26 -2.17 0.67 -1.15
N LEU A 27 -1.79 -0.59 -1.07
CA LEU A 27 -1.38 -1.23 0.18
C LEU A 27 -0.17 -0.52 0.80
N GLY A 28 0.83 -0.18 0.00
CA GLY A 28 2.02 0.56 0.43
C GLY A 28 1.64 1.92 1.01
N ILE A 29 0.87 2.72 0.27
CA ILE A 29 0.37 4.03 0.72
C ILE A 29 -0.33 3.91 2.07
N ALA A 30 -1.33 3.04 2.17
CA ALA A 30 -2.12 2.86 3.39
C ALA A 30 -1.28 2.36 4.58
N THR A 31 -0.28 1.51 4.30
CA THR A 31 0.65 0.99 5.30
C THR A 31 1.57 2.10 5.82
N TYR A 32 2.22 2.84 4.95
CA TYR A 32 3.14 3.91 5.36
C TYR A 32 2.40 5.02 6.10
N ASN A 33 1.20 5.40 5.65
CA ASN A 33 0.35 6.34 6.37
C ASN A 33 0.00 5.83 7.77
N GLY A 34 -0.33 4.54 7.89
CA GLY A 34 -0.65 3.90 9.17
C GLY A 34 0.54 3.80 10.12
N VAL A 35 1.73 3.50 9.58
CA VAL A 35 2.96 3.37 10.36
C VAL A 35 3.50 4.72 10.81
N ALA A 36 3.24 5.79 10.08
CA ALA A 36 3.77 7.13 10.37
C ALA A 36 3.51 7.60 11.81
N GLN A 37 2.35 7.23 12.38
CA GLN A 37 1.99 7.60 13.75
C GLN A 37 2.87 7.00 14.86
N TYR A 38 3.65 5.96 14.52
CA TYR A 38 4.59 5.30 15.47
C TYR A 38 6.02 5.80 15.32
N LEU A 39 6.31 6.63 14.32
CA LEU A 39 7.64 7.12 14.05
C LEU A 39 7.88 8.42 14.84
N THR A 40 8.88 8.38 15.73
CA THR A 40 9.27 9.55 16.54
C THR A 40 10.52 10.23 16.01
N ALA A 41 11.33 9.53 15.20
CA ALA A 41 12.53 10.10 14.59
C ALA A 41 12.17 10.92 13.34
N PRO A 42 12.54 12.21 13.27
CA PRO A 42 12.23 13.06 12.12
C PRO A 42 12.74 12.50 10.79
N ASP A 43 13.94 11.92 10.77
CA ASP A 43 14.52 11.33 9.55
C ASP A 43 13.71 10.15 9.03
N ALA A 44 13.20 9.30 9.92
CA ALA A 44 12.35 8.17 9.56
C ALA A 44 11.01 8.66 9.00
N LEU A 45 10.41 9.66 9.64
CA LEU A 45 9.15 10.26 9.18
C LEU A 45 9.33 10.93 7.80
N LEU A 46 10.43 11.65 7.60
CA LEU A 46 10.76 12.25 6.30
C LEU A 46 10.94 11.18 5.22
N ALA A 47 11.62 10.07 5.53
CA ALA A 47 11.80 8.95 4.60
C ALA A 47 10.45 8.37 4.18
N VAL A 48 9.56 8.09 5.14
CA VAL A 48 8.19 7.60 4.87
C VAL A 48 7.41 8.58 4.00
N ALA A 49 7.43 9.87 4.32
CA ALA A 49 6.73 10.90 3.53
C ALA A 49 7.20 10.93 2.06
N LYS A 50 8.52 10.79 1.84
CA LYS A 50 9.10 10.73 0.48
C LYS A 50 8.64 9.49 -0.29
N ILE A 51 8.57 8.33 0.38
CA ILE A 51 8.12 7.08 -0.25
C ILE A 51 6.63 7.16 -0.59
N VAL A 52 5.77 7.51 0.36
CA VAL A 52 4.32 7.65 0.14
C VAL A 52 4.00 8.56 -1.03
N SER A 53 4.70 9.68 -1.13
CA SER A 53 4.56 10.64 -2.23
C SER A 53 4.85 10.01 -3.61
N VAL A 54 5.79 9.07 -3.69
CA VAL A 54 6.12 8.35 -4.93
C VAL A 54 5.07 7.26 -5.22
N GLU A 55 4.70 6.46 -4.23
CA GLU A 55 3.68 5.41 -4.38
C GLU A 55 2.33 5.98 -4.80
N GLY A 56 1.94 7.16 -4.28
CA GLY A 56 0.75 7.87 -4.72
C GLY A 56 0.77 8.22 -6.21
N ARG A 57 1.92 8.64 -6.74
CA ARG A 57 2.07 8.90 -8.18
C ARG A 57 2.04 7.61 -9.01
N HIS A 58 2.64 6.53 -8.51
CA HIS A 58 2.58 5.22 -9.18
C HIS A 58 1.14 4.72 -9.25
N SER A 59 0.40 4.74 -8.14
CA SER A 59 -1.01 4.36 -8.11
C SER A 59 -1.84 5.18 -9.08
N SER A 60 -1.67 6.51 -9.11
CA SER A 60 -2.36 7.39 -10.05
C SER A 60 -2.06 7.06 -11.51
N ALA A 61 -0.80 6.80 -11.85
CA ALA A 61 -0.40 6.41 -13.20
C ALA A 61 -1.02 5.06 -13.62
N ILE A 62 -1.05 4.08 -12.72
CA ILE A 62 -1.65 2.77 -13.01
C ILE A 62 -3.17 2.91 -13.19
N ARG A 63 -3.84 3.71 -12.37
CA ARG A 63 -5.27 4.00 -12.51
C ARG A 63 -5.58 4.66 -13.85
N ASP A 64 -4.76 5.61 -14.30
CA ASP A 64 -4.93 6.26 -15.61
C ASP A 64 -4.72 5.27 -16.77
N LEU A 65 -3.80 4.31 -16.63
CA LEU A 65 -3.62 3.22 -17.60
C LEU A 65 -4.81 2.26 -17.66
N GLN A 66 -5.52 2.07 -16.56
CA GLN A 66 -6.70 1.20 -16.48
C GLN A 66 -7.97 1.91 -16.97
N GLU A 67 -8.13 3.17 -16.61
CA GLU A 67 -9.32 3.98 -16.90
C GLU A 67 -8.92 5.35 -17.46
N PRO A 68 -8.36 5.41 -18.68
CA PRO A 68 -7.83 6.63 -19.23
C PRO A 68 -8.91 7.70 -19.47
N LYS A 69 -8.55 8.95 -19.29
CA LYS A 69 -9.42 10.13 -19.48
C LYS A 69 -10.61 10.18 -18.50
N THR A 70 -10.49 9.56 -17.35
CA THR A 70 -11.46 9.64 -16.26
C THR A 70 -10.83 10.31 -15.03
N ALA A 71 -11.62 10.57 -13.98
CA ALA A 71 -11.11 11.04 -12.70
C ALA A 71 -10.54 9.89 -11.81
N ALA A 72 -10.46 8.67 -12.32
CA ALA A 72 -9.98 7.50 -11.58
C ALA A 72 -8.54 7.65 -11.10
N PHE A 73 -7.70 8.46 -11.75
CA PHE A 73 -6.34 8.74 -11.32
C PHE A 73 -6.26 9.39 -9.93
N SER A 74 -7.30 10.09 -9.47
CA SER A 74 -7.37 10.73 -8.15
C SER A 74 -8.80 10.67 -7.60
N PRO A 75 -9.27 9.50 -7.14
CA PRO A 75 -10.67 9.27 -6.82
C PRO A 75 -11.10 9.86 -5.48
N THR A 76 -10.14 10.15 -4.59
CA THR A 76 -10.39 10.63 -3.22
C THR A 76 -9.51 11.81 -2.88
N ALA A 77 -9.94 12.64 -1.93
CA ALA A 77 -9.19 13.80 -1.47
C ALA A 77 -8.04 13.43 -0.51
N SER A 78 -8.08 12.25 0.10
CA SER A 78 -7.06 11.74 1.00
C SER A 78 -6.92 10.22 0.84
N ASP A 79 -5.71 9.75 1.07
CA ASP A 79 -5.39 8.33 1.01
C ASP A 79 -5.79 7.58 2.29
N ASP A 80 -5.87 6.28 2.17
CA ASP A 80 -6.18 5.38 3.28
C ASP A 80 -5.06 5.36 4.33
N VAL A 81 -5.47 5.04 5.55
CA VAL A 81 -4.58 4.82 6.71
C VAL A 81 -4.95 3.48 7.32
N TRP A 82 -4.08 2.49 7.23
CA TRP A 82 -4.39 1.14 7.71
C TRP A 82 -3.64 0.78 8.98
N ARG A 83 -4.34 -0.01 9.83
CA ARG A 83 -3.73 -0.67 11.00
C ARG A 83 -2.60 -1.59 10.54
N PRO A 84 -1.46 -1.65 11.26
CA PRO A 84 -0.37 -2.56 10.93
C PRO A 84 -0.80 -4.02 10.77
N ALA A 85 -1.73 -4.50 11.59
CA ALA A 85 -2.24 -5.86 11.48
C ALA A 85 -3.00 -6.11 10.17
N LYS A 86 -3.79 -5.14 9.69
CA LYS A 86 -4.48 -5.21 8.39
C LYS A 86 -3.48 -5.21 7.23
N SER A 87 -2.48 -4.36 7.29
CA SER A 87 -1.40 -4.31 6.30
C SER A 87 -0.64 -5.64 6.24
N ALA A 88 -0.25 -6.20 7.38
CA ALA A 88 0.44 -7.48 7.48
C ALA A 88 -0.39 -8.64 6.90
N ALA A 89 -1.68 -8.71 7.20
CA ALA A 89 -2.58 -9.72 6.67
C ALA A 89 -2.75 -9.57 5.15
N THR A 90 -2.86 -8.34 4.66
CA THR A 90 -3.05 -8.06 3.24
C THR A 90 -1.81 -8.40 2.43
N ILE A 91 -0.60 -8.00 2.87
CA ILE A 91 0.63 -8.35 2.15
C ILE A 91 0.85 -9.87 2.12
N GLN A 92 0.49 -10.59 3.19
CA GLN A 92 0.58 -12.05 3.22
C GLN A 92 -0.33 -12.71 2.17
N SER A 93 -1.43 -12.08 1.77
CA SER A 93 -2.33 -12.62 0.75
C SER A 93 -1.70 -12.63 -0.66
N TYR A 94 -0.75 -11.75 -0.93
CA TYR A 94 -0.05 -11.65 -2.22
C TYR A 94 1.19 -12.53 -2.32
N ILE A 95 1.71 -13.04 -1.21
CA ILE A 95 3.00 -13.74 -1.15
C ILE A 95 2.78 -15.17 -0.64
N VAL A 96 3.40 -16.14 -1.33
CA VAL A 96 3.36 -17.56 -0.93
C VAL A 96 4.20 -17.79 0.32
N ASP A 97 5.37 -17.16 0.37
CA ASP A 97 6.31 -17.28 1.48
C ASP A 97 5.70 -16.73 2.77
N LYS A 98 5.83 -17.48 3.86
CA LYS A 98 5.32 -17.05 5.16
C LYS A 98 6.14 -15.89 5.69
N LEU A 99 5.49 -14.75 5.89
CA LEU A 99 6.08 -13.59 6.51
C LEU A 99 5.93 -13.67 8.04
N ALA A 100 6.99 -13.28 8.75
CA ALA A 100 6.99 -13.20 10.21
C ALA A 100 6.86 -11.73 10.63
N PHE A 101 5.79 -11.41 11.33
CA PHE A 101 5.58 -10.10 11.92
C PHE A 101 5.61 -10.23 13.44
N ALA A 102 6.56 -9.55 14.08
CA ALA A 102 6.69 -9.51 15.53
C ALA A 102 6.33 -8.10 16.05
N ASN A 103 5.74 -8.06 17.25
CA ASN A 103 5.47 -6.80 17.96
C ASN A 103 4.63 -5.79 17.16
N ILE A 104 3.61 -6.27 16.45
CA ILE A 104 2.68 -5.38 15.74
C ILE A 104 1.95 -4.48 16.74
N PRO A 105 2.02 -3.14 16.56
CA PRO A 105 1.29 -2.22 17.44
C PRO A 105 -0.22 -2.44 17.39
N THR A 106 -0.88 -2.36 18.53
CA THR A 106 -2.33 -2.52 18.68
C THR A 106 -3.06 -1.18 18.86
N THR A 107 -2.38 -0.18 19.43
CA THR A 107 -2.91 1.19 19.55
C THR A 107 -2.85 1.87 18.20
N PHE A 108 -3.95 2.47 17.77
CA PHE A 108 -4.05 3.06 16.45
C PHE A 108 -5.02 4.26 16.46
N VAL A 109 -4.62 5.33 15.81
CA VAL A 109 -5.48 6.50 15.55
C VAL A 109 -6.00 6.39 14.12
N GLU A 110 -7.32 6.31 14.00
CA GLU A 110 -8.01 6.25 12.70
C GLU A 110 -7.69 7.49 11.86
N GLY A 111 -7.48 7.28 10.58
CA GLY A 111 -7.42 8.37 9.61
C GLY A 111 -8.80 9.02 9.39
N PRO A 112 -8.87 10.13 8.66
CA PRO A 112 -10.11 10.85 8.41
C PRO A 112 -11.19 10.03 7.70
N ASN A 113 -10.81 8.96 7.02
CA ASN A 113 -11.72 8.08 6.28
C ASN A 113 -12.20 6.86 7.11
N GLY A 114 -11.78 6.71 8.37
CA GLY A 114 -12.19 5.64 9.26
C GLY A 114 -11.90 4.21 8.77
N GLN A 115 -10.80 4.00 8.07
CA GLN A 115 -10.50 2.75 7.34
C GLN A 115 -9.40 1.92 8.02
N GLY A 116 -9.19 2.15 9.29
CA GLY A 116 -8.16 1.49 10.09
C GLY A 116 -8.23 -0.05 10.13
#